data_f3f024910a0c5894dee54772ee1a0653
#
_entry.id   f3f024910a0c5894dee54772ee1a0653
#
_cell.length_a   1.000
_cell.length_b   1.000
_cell.length_c   1.000
_cell.angle_alpha   90.00
_cell.angle_beta   90.00
_cell.angle_gamma   90.00
#
_symmetry.space_group_name_H-M   'P 1'
#
loop_
_entity.id
_entity.type
_entity.pdbx_description
1 polymer ?
#
loop_
_entity_poly.entity_id
_entity_poly.type
_entity_poly.pdbx_seq_one_letter_code
_entity_poly.pdbx_strand_id
1 'polypeptide(L)'
;MHADEDFSPAAERVGMSSPLSHCQYAPSVAAMTAVRRMVFVPFSAEQMYELVNDVVAYPNFLPWCAGSEILSQDAARMRARLRLKKGPLDASFTTDNRLETGRRIILSLVDGPFSRLHGQWQFEPADGGSMVRLELEFEFSGKLLGKVFTAAFKPIADSLVEAFRARAYVIYGR
;
A
#
# COMPACT_ATOMS: atom_id res chain seq x y z
N MET A 1 -80.49 24.16 -23.73
CA MET A 1 -80.27 23.34 -24.94
C MET A 1 -79.02 22.55 -24.67
N HIS A 2 -79.31 21.42 -24.31
CA HIS A 2 -78.93 20.08 -24.81
C HIS A 2 -77.41 19.88 -24.66
N ALA A 3 -77.05 19.01 -23.83
CA ALA A 3 -77.17 17.56 -23.73
C ALA A 3 -75.79 17.00 -23.89
N ASP A 4 -75.30 16.31 -22.84
CA ASP A 4 -75.17 14.86 -22.74
C ASP A 4 -74.03 14.36 -23.56
N GLU A 5 -73.24 13.53 -23.17
CA GLU A 5 -73.18 12.30 -22.35
C GLU A 5 -71.68 11.94 -22.27
N ASP A 6 -71.24 11.60 -21.10
CA ASP A 6 -71.05 10.26 -20.60
C ASP A 6 -70.31 9.31 -21.52
N PHE A 7 -69.16 8.89 -21.10
CA PHE A 7 -68.77 7.51 -21.14
C PHE A 7 -67.36 7.28 -20.51
N SER A 8 -67.36 6.85 -19.30
CA SER A 8 -66.35 5.91 -18.85
C SER A 8 -66.80 4.51 -19.29
N PRO A 9 -65.96 3.59 -19.64
CA PRO A 9 -65.06 2.87 -18.74
C PRO A 9 -63.85 2.29 -19.47
N ALA A 10 -63.00 1.83 -18.77
CA ALA A 10 -62.35 0.53 -18.81
C ALA A 10 -60.97 0.53 -18.23
N ALA A 11 -60.96 -0.04 -17.10
CA ALA A 11 -59.77 -0.66 -16.56
C ALA A 11 -59.16 -1.61 -17.58
N GLU A 12 -57.93 -1.42 -17.89
CA GLU A 12 -57.15 -2.52 -18.40
C GLU A 12 -55.83 -2.64 -17.65
N ARG A 13 -55.84 -3.68 -16.88
CA ARG A 13 -54.66 -4.22 -16.22
C ARG A 13 -53.68 -4.64 -17.29
N VAL A 14 -52.55 -4.07 -17.32
CA VAL A 14 -51.37 -4.71 -17.91
C VAL A 14 -50.19 -4.47 -17.00
N GLY A 15 -49.87 -5.53 -16.36
CA GLY A 15 -48.57 -6.13 -16.46
C GLY A 15 -47.58 -5.56 -15.41
N MET A 16 -47.67 -6.14 -14.24
CA MET A 16 -46.53 -6.24 -13.35
C MET A 16 -45.36 -6.87 -14.13
N SER A 17 -44.50 -6.03 -14.64
CA SER A 17 -43.14 -6.44 -14.91
C SER A 17 -42.29 -5.95 -13.76
N SER A 18 -42.08 -6.83 -12.84
CA SER A 18 -41.00 -6.73 -11.86
C SER A 18 -39.69 -6.47 -12.63
N PRO A 19 -38.98 -5.39 -12.37
CA PRO A 19 -37.61 -5.34 -12.81
C PRO A 19 -36.88 -6.40 -12.01
N LEU A 20 -36.45 -7.40 -12.73
CA LEU A 20 -35.50 -8.39 -12.30
C LEU A 20 -34.40 -7.68 -11.50
N SER A 21 -34.28 -8.09 -10.27
CA SER A 21 -33.12 -7.84 -9.45
C SER A 21 -31.87 -8.11 -10.28
N HIS A 22 -31.32 -7.06 -10.80
CA HIS A 22 -29.90 -7.10 -11.14
C HIS A 22 -29.17 -7.34 -9.82
N CYS A 23 -28.91 -8.59 -9.56
CA CYS A 23 -27.80 -8.96 -8.73
C CYS A 23 -26.58 -8.28 -9.38
N GLN A 24 -26.30 -7.07 -8.94
CA GLN A 24 -25.00 -6.49 -9.11
C GLN A 24 -24.08 -7.41 -8.34
N TYR A 25 -23.50 -8.33 -9.08
CA TYR A 25 -22.30 -9.01 -8.67
C TYR A 25 -21.26 -7.90 -8.52
N ALA A 26 -21.25 -7.29 -7.35
CA ALA A 26 -20.14 -6.48 -6.94
C ALA A 26 -18.93 -7.40 -7.04
N PRO A 27 -17.91 -7.12 -7.87
CA PRO A 27 -16.70 -7.90 -7.83
C PRO A 27 -16.28 -7.85 -6.37
N SER A 28 -16.09 -9.02 -5.79
CA SER A 28 -15.48 -9.16 -4.47
C SER A 28 -14.22 -8.31 -4.53
N VAL A 29 -14.25 -7.15 -3.91
CA VAL A 29 -13.05 -6.35 -3.69
C VAL A 29 -12.23 -7.24 -2.80
N ALA A 30 -11.29 -7.98 -3.39
CA ALA A 30 -10.30 -8.71 -2.63
C ALA A 30 -9.71 -7.70 -1.65
N ALA A 31 -9.85 -7.98 -0.36
CA ALA A 31 -9.58 -6.99 0.67
C ALA A 31 -8.10 -6.66 0.66
N MET A 32 -7.75 -5.52 0.09
CA MET A 32 -6.39 -5.00 0.14
C MET A 32 -5.99 -4.81 1.60
N THR A 33 -4.83 -5.33 1.96
CA THR A 33 -4.27 -5.09 3.28
C THR A 33 -3.61 -3.72 3.29
N ALA A 34 -4.05 -2.86 4.20
CA ALA A 34 -3.50 -1.52 4.40
C ALA A 34 -2.75 -1.46 5.73
N VAL A 35 -1.55 -0.90 5.70
CA VAL A 35 -0.73 -0.58 6.87
C VAL A 35 -0.49 0.92 6.88
N ARG A 36 -0.77 1.55 8.02
CA ARG A 36 -0.48 2.97 8.25
C ARG A 36 0.23 3.09 9.59
N ARG A 37 1.42 3.65 9.57
CA ARG A 37 2.25 3.87 10.77
C ARG A 37 2.82 5.27 10.74
N MET A 38 2.99 5.83 11.92
CA MET A 38 3.56 7.16 12.09
C MET A 38 4.35 7.20 13.40
N VAL A 39 5.50 7.85 13.37
CA VAL A 39 6.34 8.05 14.56
C VAL A 39 7.04 9.39 14.50
N PHE A 40 7.17 10.04 15.65
CA PHE A 40 8.09 11.16 15.83
C PHE A 40 9.51 10.63 16.13
N VAL A 41 10.52 11.25 15.50
CA VAL A 41 11.92 10.96 15.76
C VAL A 41 12.71 12.26 15.95
N PRO A 42 13.72 12.29 16.86
CA PRO A 42 14.52 13.48 17.09
C PRO A 42 15.66 13.64 16.04
N PHE A 43 15.34 13.34 14.79
CA PHE A 43 16.25 13.42 13.64
C PHE A 43 15.57 14.19 12.53
N SER A 44 16.34 14.86 11.66
CA SER A 44 15.75 15.65 10.58
C SER A 44 15.02 14.80 9.56
N ALA A 45 14.11 15.42 8.81
CA ALA A 45 13.39 14.76 7.72
C ALA A 45 14.35 14.25 6.65
N GLU A 46 15.42 14.99 6.35
CA GLU A 46 16.46 14.60 5.40
C GLU A 46 17.23 13.36 5.88
N GLN A 47 17.64 13.33 7.17
CA GLN A 47 18.31 12.16 7.74
C GLN A 47 17.44 10.90 7.65
N MET A 48 16.17 11.02 7.97
CA MET A 48 15.25 9.88 7.88
C MET A 48 14.97 9.47 6.43
N TYR A 49 14.86 10.44 5.51
CA TYR A 49 14.74 10.17 4.08
C TYR A 49 15.95 9.41 3.54
N GLU A 50 17.16 9.87 3.83
CA GLU A 50 18.39 9.22 3.40
C GLU A 50 18.49 7.79 3.93
N LEU A 51 18.13 7.59 5.19
CA LEU A 51 18.14 6.27 5.82
C LEU A 51 17.16 5.29 5.14
N VAL A 52 15.96 5.73 4.79
CA VAL A 52 14.98 4.91 4.08
C VAL A 52 15.34 4.75 2.59
N ASN A 53 16.01 5.73 2.00
CA ASN A 53 16.45 5.66 0.61
C ASN A 53 17.70 4.79 0.41
N ASP A 54 18.46 4.50 1.48
CA ASP A 54 19.61 3.59 1.45
C ASP A 54 19.18 2.12 1.47
N VAL A 55 18.59 1.69 0.37
CA VAL A 55 18.05 0.34 0.21
C VAL A 55 19.14 -0.74 0.33
N VAL A 56 20.37 -0.44 -0.06
CA VAL A 56 21.50 -1.39 -0.01
C VAL A 56 21.84 -1.79 1.42
N ALA A 57 21.59 -0.92 2.38
CA ALA A 57 21.86 -1.19 3.80
C ALA A 57 20.78 -2.06 4.49
N TYR A 58 19.63 -2.28 3.87
CA TYR A 58 18.50 -3.01 4.48
C TYR A 58 18.84 -4.37 5.06
N PRO A 59 19.61 -5.25 4.40
CA PRO A 59 19.97 -6.55 4.99
C PRO A 59 20.79 -6.46 6.30
N ASN A 60 21.40 -5.31 6.57
CA ASN A 60 22.24 -5.14 7.76
C ASN A 60 21.42 -4.93 9.04
N PHE A 61 20.14 -4.53 8.94
CA PHE A 61 19.31 -4.22 10.11
C PHE A 61 17.87 -4.70 10.02
N LEU A 62 17.41 -5.17 8.86
CA LEU A 62 16.09 -5.75 8.67
C LEU A 62 16.22 -7.28 8.60
N PRO A 63 15.87 -8.03 9.65
CA PRO A 63 16.15 -9.47 9.73
C PRO A 63 15.41 -10.31 8.70
N TRP A 64 14.34 -9.78 8.13
CA TRP A 64 13.55 -10.40 7.08
C TRP A 64 14.06 -10.06 5.66
N CYS A 65 14.97 -9.10 5.53
CA CYS A 65 15.55 -8.73 4.25
C CYS A 65 16.79 -9.58 3.97
N ALA A 66 16.63 -10.60 3.13
CA ALA A 66 17.72 -11.51 2.75
C ALA A 66 18.64 -10.93 1.67
N GLY A 67 18.26 -9.87 1.01
CA GLY A 67 19.04 -9.17 0.02
C GLY A 67 18.30 -7.96 -0.53
N SER A 68 19.09 -7.02 -1.04
CA SER A 68 18.60 -5.81 -1.69
C SER A 68 19.58 -5.34 -2.75
N GLU A 69 19.05 -4.82 -3.84
CA GLU A 69 19.88 -4.23 -4.91
C GLU A 69 19.16 -3.06 -5.59
N ILE A 70 19.94 -2.10 -6.04
CA ILE A 70 19.45 -1.00 -6.87
C ILE A 70 19.70 -1.37 -8.32
N LEU A 71 18.62 -1.52 -9.11
CA LEU A 71 18.67 -1.87 -10.52
C LEU A 71 18.95 -0.65 -11.40
N SER A 72 18.40 0.50 -11.02
CA SER A 72 18.66 1.80 -11.64
C SER A 72 18.30 2.92 -10.69
N GLN A 73 19.00 4.03 -10.80
CA GLN A 73 18.75 5.21 -9.97
C GLN A 73 19.15 6.49 -10.70
N ASP A 74 18.31 7.51 -10.57
CA ASP A 74 18.60 8.90 -10.89
C ASP A 74 18.11 9.81 -9.74
N ALA A 75 18.12 11.12 -9.95
CA ALA A 75 17.73 12.08 -8.93
C ALA A 75 16.24 12.00 -8.54
N ALA A 76 15.37 11.51 -9.42
CA ALA A 76 13.93 11.49 -9.26
C ALA A 76 13.34 10.07 -9.08
N ARG A 77 14.11 9.05 -9.44
CA ARG A 77 13.63 7.66 -9.44
C ARG A 77 14.69 6.66 -9.01
N MET A 78 14.23 5.62 -8.34
CA MET A 78 15.03 4.44 -8.02
C MET A 78 14.21 3.19 -8.31
N ARG A 79 14.79 2.27 -9.07
CA ARG A 79 14.26 0.92 -9.18
C ARG A 79 15.08 -0.01 -8.31
N ALA A 80 14.42 -0.63 -7.34
CA ALA A 80 15.06 -1.48 -6.36
C ALA A 80 14.39 -2.85 -6.29
N ARG A 81 15.19 -3.87 -6.02
CA ARG A 81 14.74 -5.25 -5.76
C ARG A 81 15.07 -5.62 -4.33
N LEU A 82 14.09 -6.18 -3.63
CA LEU A 82 14.24 -6.73 -2.29
C LEU A 82 13.92 -8.23 -2.30
N ARG A 83 14.68 -9.00 -1.53
CA ARG A 83 14.37 -10.40 -1.22
C ARG A 83 13.89 -10.50 0.21
N LEU A 84 12.67 -10.99 0.37
CA LEU A 84 12.04 -11.24 1.66
C LEU A 84 12.23 -12.70 2.06
N LYS A 85 12.62 -12.93 3.30
CA LYS A 85 12.68 -14.28 3.86
C LYS A 85 12.19 -14.27 5.31
N LYS A 86 10.96 -14.78 5.52
CA LYS A 86 10.35 -14.90 6.84
C LYS A 86 9.34 -16.03 6.85
N GLY A 87 9.62 -17.12 7.62
CA GLY A 87 8.75 -18.28 7.65
C GLY A 87 8.53 -18.87 6.25
N PRO A 88 7.28 -19.05 5.82
CA PRO A 88 6.96 -19.58 4.49
C PRO A 88 7.20 -18.56 3.36
N LEU A 89 7.40 -17.28 3.68
CA LEU A 89 7.66 -16.23 2.70
C LEU A 89 9.14 -16.23 2.34
N ASP A 90 9.47 -16.67 1.13
CA ASP A 90 10.76 -16.49 0.47
C ASP A 90 10.50 -16.02 -0.97
N ALA A 91 10.59 -14.73 -1.18
CA ALA A 91 10.23 -14.13 -2.46
C ALA A 91 10.99 -12.83 -2.69
N SER A 92 11.22 -12.51 -3.95
CA SER A 92 11.77 -11.23 -4.37
C SER A 92 10.69 -10.38 -5.03
N PHE A 93 10.78 -9.08 -4.84
CA PHE A 93 9.94 -8.12 -5.54
C PHE A 93 10.73 -6.88 -5.93
N THR A 94 10.27 -6.22 -6.97
CA THR A 94 10.88 -5.00 -7.51
C THR A 94 9.88 -3.87 -7.46
N THR A 95 10.33 -2.72 -7.00
CA THR A 95 9.56 -1.48 -7.01
C THR A 95 10.24 -0.40 -7.85
N ASP A 96 9.45 0.45 -8.45
CA ASP A 96 9.86 1.74 -9.01
C ASP A 96 9.47 2.82 -8.01
N ASN A 97 10.46 3.48 -7.44
CA ASN A 97 10.27 4.46 -6.38
C ASN A 97 10.47 5.86 -6.97
N ARG A 98 9.44 6.68 -6.87
CA ARG A 98 9.56 8.10 -7.17
C ARG A 98 10.08 8.83 -5.94
N LEU A 99 11.16 9.61 -6.12
CA LEU A 99 11.89 10.28 -5.07
C LEU A 99 11.56 11.77 -5.05
N GLU A 100 11.09 12.25 -3.91
CA GLU A 100 10.99 13.68 -3.60
C GLU A 100 11.95 13.94 -2.43
N THR A 101 13.17 14.33 -2.76
CA THR A 101 14.32 14.39 -1.84
C THR A 101 13.97 15.07 -0.51
N GLY A 102 14.26 14.39 0.59
CA GLY A 102 14.01 14.86 1.94
C GLY A 102 12.53 14.91 2.36
N ARG A 103 11.59 14.52 1.50
CA ARG A 103 10.16 14.68 1.74
C ARG A 103 9.33 13.43 1.60
N ARG A 104 9.53 12.68 0.50
CA ARG A 104 8.66 11.56 0.19
C ARG A 104 9.32 10.54 -0.73
N ILE A 105 8.99 9.26 -0.53
CA ILE A 105 9.33 8.16 -1.43
C ILE A 105 8.03 7.44 -1.76
N ILE A 106 7.62 7.43 -3.01
CA ILE A 106 6.41 6.77 -3.48
C ILE A 106 6.80 5.45 -4.13
N LEU A 107 6.26 4.36 -3.63
CA LEU A 107 6.56 2.98 -4.03
C LEU A 107 5.49 2.47 -4.99
N SER A 108 5.90 1.92 -6.12
CA SER A 108 5.01 1.26 -7.08
C SER A 108 5.58 -0.10 -7.48
N LEU A 109 4.74 -1.12 -7.50
CA LEU A 109 5.16 -2.47 -7.90
C LEU A 109 5.57 -2.51 -9.37
N VAL A 110 6.68 -3.18 -9.64
CA VAL A 110 7.13 -3.54 -11.00
C VAL A 110 7.00 -5.04 -11.23
N ASP A 111 7.45 -5.84 -10.26
CA ASP A 111 7.46 -7.30 -10.35
C ASP A 111 7.47 -7.93 -8.96
N GLY A 112 6.94 -9.14 -8.83
CA GLY A 112 6.94 -9.90 -7.60
C GLY A 112 5.66 -10.69 -7.36
N PRO A 113 5.51 -11.30 -6.17
CA PRO A 113 4.40 -12.18 -5.85
C PRO A 113 3.11 -11.42 -5.49
N PHE A 114 3.12 -10.10 -5.59
CA PHE A 114 1.96 -9.27 -5.33
C PHE A 114 1.10 -9.11 -6.58
N SER A 115 -0.21 -9.10 -6.42
CA SER A 115 -1.14 -8.57 -7.42
C SER A 115 -1.19 -7.05 -7.39
N ARG A 116 -0.96 -6.46 -6.18
CA ARG A 116 -0.86 -5.02 -5.96
C ARG A 116 0.13 -4.73 -4.84
N LEU A 117 0.92 -3.69 -5.01
CA LEU A 117 1.75 -3.08 -3.99
C LEU A 117 1.92 -1.61 -4.34
N HIS A 118 1.46 -0.76 -3.46
CA HIS A 118 1.60 0.69 -3.57
C HIS A 118 1.77 1.27 -2.18
N GLY A 119 2.58 2.29 -2.07
CA GLY A 119 2.76 2.94 -0.78
C GLY A 119 3.61 4.19 -0.87
N GLN A 120 3.77 4.82 0.27
CA GLN A 120 4.63 5.99 0.39
C GLN A 120 5.22 6.13 1.79
N TRP A 121 6.43 6.61 1.81
CA TRP A 121 7.05 7.22 2.97
C TRP A 121 6.90 8.73 2.89
N GLN A 122 6.60 9.35 4.01
CA GLN A 122 6.57 10.81 4.14
C GLN A 122 7.44 11.22 5.33
N PHE A 123 8.16 12.31 5.15
CA PHE A 123 9.10 12.86 6.12
C PHE A 123 8.76 14.34 6.28
N GLU A 124 8.18 14.70 7.41
CA GLU A 124 7.73 16.06 7.69
C GLU A 124 8.56 16.66 8.82
N PRO A 125 9.21 17.81 8.62
CA PRO A 125 9.90 18.50 9.70
C PRO A 125 8.94 18.83 10.85
N ALA A 126 9.40 18.65 12.08
CA ALA A 126 8.67 18.99 13.30
C ALA A 126 9.64 19.57 14.33
N ASP A 127 9.11 20.25 15.36
CA ASP A 127 9.93 20.81 16.42
C ASP A 127 10.77 19.73 17.11
N GLY A 128 12.08 19.88 17.05
CA GLY A 128 13.04 18.95 17.63
C GLY A 128 13.29 17.67 16.82
N GLY A 129 12.80 17.55 15.58
CA GLY A 129 13.01 16.37 14.75
C GLY A 129 12.13 16.31 13.52
N SER A 130 11.55 15.14 13.28
CA SER A 130 10.62 14.95 12.18
C SER A 130 9.54 13.91 12.51
N MET A 131 8.44 14.00 11.77
CA MET A 131 7.38 13.00 11.74
C MET A 131 7.60 12.11 10.53
N VAL A 132 7.77 10.81 10.78
CA VAL A 132 7.92 9.79 9.74
C VAL A 132 6.62 9.02 9.62
N ARG A 133 6.08 8.95 8.41
CA ARG A 133 4.85 8.22 8.10
C ARG A 133 5.07 7.20 7.00
N LEU A 134 4.51 6.00 7.20
CA LEU A 134 4.40 4.95 6.19
C LEU A 134 2.93 4.65 5.93
N GLU A 135 2.57 4.68 4.67
CA GLU A 135 1.32 4.14 4.16
C GLU A 135 1.65 3.08 3.13
N LEU A 136 1.12 1.87 3.29
CA LEU A 136 1.37 0.75 2.40
C LEU A 136 0.08 -0.02 2.19
N GLU A 137 -0.24 -0.26 0.93
CA GLU A 137 -1.36 -1.10 0.51
C GLU A 137 -0.84 -2.22 -0.37
N PHE A 138 -1.23 -3.45 -0.05
CA PHE A 138 -0.74 -4.61 -0.78
C PHE A 138 -1.74 -5.76 -0.80
N GLU A 139 -1.59 -6.59 -1.81
CA GLU A 139 -2.29 -7.84 -2.00
C GLU A 139 -1.35 -8.83 -2.69
N PHE A 140 -1.27 -10.05 -2.16
CA PHE A 140 -0.50 -11.11 -2.82
C PHE A 140 -1.32 -11.84 -3.87
N SER A 141 -0.66 -12.30 -4.92
CA SER A 141 -1.27 -13.12 -5.95
C SER A 141 -1.62 -14.52 -5.43
N GLY A 142 -2.74 -15.08 -5.92
CA GLY A 142 -3.18 -16.41 -5.55
C GLY A 142 -4.05 -16.47 -4.28
N LYS A 143 -5.05 -17.38 -4.29
CA LYS A 143 -6.05 -17.43 -3.22
C LYS A 143 -5.53 -18.04 -1.92
N LEU A 144 -4.78 -19.14 -1.98
CA LEU A 144 -4.27 -19.85 -0.81
C LEU A 144 -2.91 -19.31 -0.37
N LEU A 145 -1.93 -19.27 -1.27
CA LEU A 145 -0.61 -18.71 -0.99
C LEU A 145 -0.68 -17.23 -0.62
N GLY A 146 -1.60 -16.47 -1.23
CA GLY A 146 -1.81 -15.07 -0.91
C GLY A 146 -2.17 -14.84 0.55
N LYS A 147 -3.01 -15.67 1.15
CA LYS A 147 -3.35 -15.58 2.58
C LYS A 147 -2.15 -15.87 3.48
N VAL A 148 -1.37 -16.90 3.15
CA VAL A 148 -0.18 -17.29 3.92
C VAL A 148 0.88 -16.19 3.84
N PHE A 149 1.13 -15.64 2.66
CA PHE A 149 2.09 -14.57 2.45
C PHE A 149 1.65 -13.25 3.10
N THR A 150 0.37 -12.92 3.04
CA THR A 150 -0.19 -11.76 3.75
C THR A 150 0.04 -11.88 5.25
N ALA A 151 -0.22 -13.05 5.85
CA ALA A 151 0.01 -13.30 7.27
C ALA A 151 1.49 -13.17 7.67
N ALA A 152 2.42 -13.55 6.79
CA ALA A 152 3.86 -13.41 7.03
C ALA A 152 4.37 -11.97 6.79
N PHE A 153 3.82 -11.28 5.80
CA PHE A 153 4.29 -9.95 5.40
C PHE A 153 3.70 -8.81 6.22
N LYS A 154 2.45 -8.94 6.67
CA LYS A 154 1.80 -7.87 7.46
C LYS A 154 2.60 -7.47 8.71
N PRO A 155 3.11 -8.38 9.56
CA PRO A 155 3.97 -8.01 10.67
C PRO A 155 5.26 -7.31 10.24
N ILE A 156 5.83 -7.67 9.08
CA ILE A 156 6.99 -6.98 8.50
C ILE A 156 6.62 -5.52 8.23
N ALA A 157 5.56 -5.28 7.47
CA ALA A 157 5.10 -3.95 7.12
C ALA A 157 4.74 -3.11 8.36
N ASP A 158 4.09 -3.73 9.35
CA ASP A 158 3.74 -3.09 10.62
C ASP A 158 4.98 -2.64 11.44
N SER A 159 6.09 -3.34 11.32
CA SER A 159 7.32 -3.09 12.09
C SER A 159 8.32 -2.15 11.39
N LEU A 160 8.09 -1.80 10.13
CA LEU A 160 9.06 -1.04 9.33
C LEU A 160 9.44 0.30 9.97
N VAL A 161 8.46 1.11 10.36
CA VAL A 161 8.72 2.45 10.93
C VAL A 161 9.57 2.34 12.20
N GLU A 162 9.30 1.38 13.07
CA GLU A 162 10.07 1.16 14.28
C GLU A 162 11.48 0.63 13.99
N ALA A 163 11.65 -0.21 12.98
CA ALA A 163 12.97 -0.69 12.57
C ALA A 163 13.85 0.45 12.04
N PHE A 164 13.29 1.34 11.24
CA PHE A 164 14.01 2.54 10.77
C PHE A 164 14.28 3.54 11.88
N ARG A 165 13.34 3.71 12.80
CA ARG A 165 13.57 4.52 14.01
C ARG A 165 14.74 3.97 14.83
N ALA A 166 14.75 2.69 15.14
CA ALA A 166 15.84 2.05 15.86
C ALA A 166 17.18 2.19 15.13
N ARG A 167 17.18 2.04 13.80
CA ARG A 167 18.37 2.24 12.97
C ARG A 167 18.88 3.67 13.02
N ALA A 168 17.99 4.66 13.02
CA ALA A 168 18.33 6.07 13.11
C ALA A 168 19.07 6.38 14.41
N TYR A 169 18.66 5.82 15.53
CA TYR A 169 19.37 5.94 16.80
C TYR A 169 20.77 5.33 16.77
N VAL A 170 20.97 4.24 16.05
CA VAL A 170 22.28 3.61 15.89
C VAL A 170 23.21 4.51 15.06
N ILE A 171 22.71 5.16 14.03
CA ILE A 171 23.52 5.94 13.09
C ILE A 171 23.69 7.38 13.55
N TYR A 172 22.64 8.02 14.04
CA TYR A 172 22.61 9.45 14.35
C TYR A 172 22.53 9.78 15.84
N GLY A 173 22.25 8.80 16.69
CA GLY A 173 21.97 8.98 18.13
C GLY A 173 23.22 9.14 19.00
N ARG A 174 24.28 9.78 18.54
CA ARG A 174 25.49 10.08 19.30
C ARG A 174 25.38 11.35 20.09
#